data_a2bb8bf90926cc8bc628eb78111b4b8f
#
_entry.id   a2bb8bf90926cc8bc628eb78111b4b8f
#
_cell.length_a   1.000
_cell.length_b   1.000
_cell.length_c   1.000
_cell.angle_alpha   90.00
_cell.angle_beta   90.00
_cell.angle_gamma   90.00
#
_symmetry.space_group_name_H-M   'P 1'
#
loop_
_entity.id
_entity.type
_entity.pdbx_description
1 polymer ?
#
loop_
_entity_poly.entity_id
_entity_poly.type
_entity_poly.pdbx_seq_one_letter_code
_entity_poly.pdbx_strand_id
1 'polypeptide(L)'
;MYLHTPYLTGVSFLSNEWNDKRMPEFDDDLEDDIEEFDVLDDVDVPQAKVSSLPNELDIAVAAWHEDGRWTLDILPNPTDITQIITSLKSQQTNGGAIALISIDEEFFIIIRVLGSHISLFLSDSSCAFDYPVAEELLEIADIPMPEDDDDANPIGHIEILSDLGMSGMEISALCDDPELFPDEQLEAIANRLGFGDQFTELLQL
;
A
#
# COMPACT_ATOMS: atom_id res chain seq x y z
N MET A 1 11.08 8.33 -62.18
CA MET A 1 9.87 8.98 -62.72
C MET A 1 9.26 9.64 -61.50
N TYR A 2 9.70 10.85 -61.15
CA TYR A 2 9.11 12.18 -61.35
C TYR A 2 7.63 12.18 -60.92
N LEU A 3 7.12 12.99 -60.05
CA LEU A 3 7.12 14.41 -59.63
C LEU A 3 6.00 14.51 -58.61
N HIS A 4 5.79 15.31 -57.71
CA HIS A 4 6.03 16.73 -57.45
C HIS A 4 5.23 17.12 -56.20
N THR A 5 5.83 17.83 -55.30
CA THR A 5 5.17 18.75 -54.38
C THR A 5 4.58 19.94 -55.12
N PRO A 6 3.63 20.71 -54.56
CA PRO A 6 4.05 22.03 -54.15
C PRO A 6 3.48 22.59 -52.86
N TYR A 7 4.26 23.43 -52.26
CA TYR A 7 4.07 24.58 -51.36
C TYR A 7 2.85 25.46 -51.65
N LEU A 8 2.31 26.08 -50.60
CA LEU A 8 1.82 27.50 -50.57
C LEU A 8 1.50 27.82 -49.09
N THR A 9 2.34 28.54 -48.36
CA THR A 9 2.45 30.00 -48.13
C THR A 9 1.12 30.73 -47.92
N GLY A 10 1.03 31.38 -46.76
CA GLY A 10 0.00 32.33 -46.44
C GLY A 10 0.14 32.91 -45.05
N VAL A 11 1.15 33.76 -44.86
CA VAL A 11 1.31 34.65 -43.72
C VAL A 11 0.23 35.72 -43.77
N SER A 12 -0.34 36.04 -42.62
CA SER A 12 -0.87 37.38 -42.41
C SER A 12 -0.72 37.81 -40.96
N PHE A 13 0.25 38.67 -40.82
CA PHE A 13 0.49 39.55 -39.67
C PHE A 13 -0.65 40.58 -39.63
N LEU A 14 -1.33 40.70 -38.50
CA LEU A 14 -2.01 41.90 -38.11
C LEU A 14 -1.57 42.29 -36.70
N SER A 15 -0.67 43.25 -36.71
CA SER A 15 -0.32 44.09 -35.60
C SER A 15 -1.42 45.15 -35.34
N ASN A 16 -1.46 45.58 -34.10
CA ASN A 16 -2.02 46.81 -33.56
C ASN A 16 -3.42 46.73 -32.95
N GLU A 17 -3.53 47.06 -31.76
CA GLU A 17 -3.68 48.33 -31.07
C GLU A 17 -4.06 48.08 -29.64
N TRP A 18 -3.10 48.14 -28.75
CA TRP A 18 -3.37 48.38 -27.34
C TRP A 18 -3.21 49.88 -27.10
N ASN A 19 -4.29 50.58 -27.32
CA ASN A 19 -4.42 51.96 -27.02
C ASN A 19 -4.87 52.12 -25.57
N ASP A 20 -3.95 52.67 -24.80
CA ASP A 20 -4.13 53.64 -23.72
C ASP A 20 -5.51 53.62 -23.01
N LYS A 21 -5.63 52.84 -21.96
CA LYS A 21 -6.55 53.12 -20.87
C LYS A 21 -5.76 53.26 -19.58
N ARG A 22 -5.59 54.55 -19.21
CA ARG A 22 -5.19 55.03 -17.89
C ARG A 22 -5.71 54.12 -16.79
N MET A 23 -4.79 53.59 -15.99
CA MET A 23 -5.13 52.98 -14.70
C MET A 23 -5.78 54.08 -13.82
N PRO A 24 -6.87 53.74 -13.15
CA PRO A 24 -7.34 54.59 -12.05
C PRO A 24 -6.31 54.59 -10.93
N GLU A 25 -6.00 55.78 -10.43
CA GLU A 25 -5.24 56.00 -9.20
C GLU A 25 -5.98 55.29 -8.07
N PHE A 26 -5.30 54.31 -7.44
CA PHE A 26 -5.75 53.77 -6.18
C PHE A 26 -5.47 54.81 -5.10
N ASP A 27 -6.53 55.37 -4.54
CA ASP A 27 -6.46 56.17 -3.34
C ASP A 27 -5.91 55.29 -2.19
N ASP A 28 -4.85 55.78 -1.62
CA ASP A 28 -4.05 55.23 -0.52
C ASP A 28 -4.71 55.64 0.82
N ASP A 29 -5.94 55.17 1.06
CA ASP A 29 -6.66 55.38 2.33
C ASP A 29 -7.51 54.16 2.67
N LEU A 30 -6.85 53.04 3.04
CA LEU A 30 -7.44 52.02 3.89
C LEU A 30 -6.42 51.68 4.98
N GLU A 31 -6.33 52.61 5.93
CA GLU A 31 -5.78 52.31 7.25
C GLU A 31 -6.75 51.34 7.97
N ASP A 32 -6.14 50.28 8.53
CA ASP A 32 -6.52 49.59 9.76
C ASP A 32 -7.94 49.05 9.91
N ASP A 33 -8.16 47.82 9.55
CA ASP A 33 -8.91 46.87 10.36
C ASP A 33 -8.45 45.46 9.99
N ILE A 34 -7.19 45.14 10.37
CA ILE A 34 -6.82 43.74 10.55
C ILE A 34 -7.46 43.34 11.87
N GLU A 35 -8.70 42.87 11.81
CA GLU A 35 -9.26 42.09 12.89
C GLU A 35 -8.34 40.90 13.08
N GLU A 36 -7.70 40.89 14.24
CA GLU A 36 -6.92 39.80 14.80
C GLU A 36 -7.78 38.53 14.64
N PHE A 37 -7.48 37.70 13.63
CA PHE A 37 -8.04 36.39 13.54
C PHE A 37 -7.48 35.64 14.76
N ASP A 38 -8.32 35.52 15.79
CA ASP A 38 -8.14 34.56 16.85
C ASP A 38 -7.81 33.24 16.18
N VAL A 39 -6.54 32.84 16.27
CA VAL A 39 -6.10 31.47 16.02
C VAL A 39 -6.93 30.64 16.98
N LEU A 40 -7.94 29.97 16.44
CA LEU A 40 -8.66 28.94 17.15
C LEU A 40 -7.65 27.84 17.41
N ASP A 41 -7.03 27.94 18.60
CA ASP A 41 -6.27 26.86 19.23
C ASP A 41 -7.14 25.61 19.21
N ASP A 42 -6.51 24.51 18.75
CA ASP A 42 -6.95 23.14 18.94
C ASP A 42 -8.37 22.79 18.49
N VAL A 43 -8.65 22.90 17.20
CA VAL A 43 -9.61 21.97 16.62
C VAL A 43 -8.86 20.64 16.49
N ASP A 44 -9.08 19.76 17.46
CA ASP A 44 -8.80 18.35 17.38
C ASP A 44 -9.61 17.81 16.19
N VAL A 45 -9.01 17.90 14.99
CA VAL A 45 -9.58 17.28 13.79
C VAL A 45 -9.32 15.81 14.01
N PRO A 46 -10.33 14.97 14.25
CA PRO A 46 -10.11 13.54 14.36
C PRO A 46 -9.45 13.11 13.04
N GLN A 47 -8.23 12.57 13.13
CA GLN A 47 -7.56 11.97 11.98
C GLN A 47 -8.53 10.93 11.44
N ALA A 48 -9.06 11.17 10.26
CA ALA A 48 -9.92 10.19 9.61
C ALA A 48 -9.05 8.97 9.35
N LYS A 49 -9.40 7.81 9.95
CA LYS A 49 -8.75 6.53 9.63
C LYS A 49 -8.70 6.36 8.11
N VAL A 50 -7.58 5.90 7.61
CA VAL A 50 -7.39 5.59 6.20
C VAL A 50 -8.52 4.67 5.71
N SER A 51 -8.92 4.81 4.47
CA SER A 51 -10.03 4.04 3.90
C SER A 51 -9.79 2.53 4.06
N SER A 52 -10.82 1.82 4.48
CA SER A 52 -10.81 0.35 4.49
C SER A 52 -11.15 -0.26 3.11
N LEU A 53 -11.33 0.58 2.08
CA LEU A 53 -11.57 0.09 0.71
C LEU A 53 -10.23 -0.20 0.04
N PRO A 54 -10.10 -1.35 -0.66
CA PRO A 54 -8.92 -1.65 -1.45
C PRO A 54 -8.62 -0.53 -2.45
N ASN A 55 -7.36 -0.19 -2.61
CA ASN A 55 -6.90 0.75 -3.62
C ASN A 55 -6.07 0.04 -4.69
N GLU A 56 -5.59 0.78 -5.68
CA GLU A 56 -4.79 0.20 -6.78
C GLU A 56 -3.39 -0.24 -6.34
N LEU A 57 -2.93 0.19 -5.16
CA LEU A 57 -1.65 -0.18 -4.56
C LEU A 57 -1.75 -1.40 -3.64
N ASP A 58 -2.99 -1.82 -3.30
CA ASP A 58 -3.19 -2.97 -2.44
C ASP A 58 -3.00 -4.28 -3.21
N ILE A 59 -2.17 -5.14 -2.69
CA ILE A 59 -1.86 -6.45 -3.27
C ILE A 59 -2.24 -7.54 -2.27
N ALA A 60 -2.91 -8.59 -2.74
CA ALA A 60 -3.10 -9.79 -1.95
C ALA A 60 -2.99 -11.04 -2.84
N VAL A 61 -2.04 -11.91 -2.52
CA VAL A 61 -1.78 -13.14 -3.24
C VAL A 61 -1.86 -14.32 -2.27
N ALA A 62 -2.72 -15.28 -2.59
CA ALA A 62 -2.70 -16.58 -1.95
C ALA A 62 -1.67 -17.51 -2.65
N ALA A 63 -0.93 -18.28 -1.88
CA ALA A 63 -0.02 -19.29 -2.39
C ALA A 63 -0.09 -20.57 -1.56
N TRP A 64 -0.08 -21.72 -2.23
CA TRP A 64 -0.07 -23.02 -1.60
C TRP A 64 0.72 -24.04 -2.43
N HIS A 65 1.20 -25.07 -1.75
CA HIS A 65 2.00 -26.08 -2.39
C HIS A 65 1.17 -27.33 -2.67
N GLU A 66 1.04 -27.68 -3.95
CA GLU A 66 0.28 -28.84 -4.40
C GLU A 66 1.12 -29.68 -5.38
N ASP A 67 1.20 -30.99 -5.16
CA ASP A 67 1.93 -31.93 -6.02
C ASP A 67 3.40 -31.53 -6.35
N GLY A 68 4.07 -30.90 -5.38
CA GLY A 68 5.46 -30.47 -5.55
C GLY A 68 5.62 -29.16 -6.31
N ARG A 69 4.55 -28.39 -6.47
CA ARG A 69 4.56 -27.08 -7.14
C ARG A 69 3.80 -26.05 -6.33
N TRP A 70 4.22 -24.81 -6.46
CA TRP A 70 3.46 -23.67 -5.97
C TRP A 70 2.31 -23.35 -6.93
N THR A 71 1.16 -23.04 -6.36
CA THR A 71 0.00 -22.49 -7.04
C THR A 71 -0.34 -21.17 -6.38
N LEU A 72 -0.57 -20.13 -7.19
CA LEU A 72 -0.87 -18.78 -6.73
C LEU A 72 -2.21 -18.34 -7.28
N ASP A 73 -2.90 -17.48 -6.51
CA ASP A 73 -4.16 -16.84 -6.93
C ASP A 73 -4.24 -15.43 -6.34
N ILE A 74 -4.81 -14.48 -7.08
CA ILE A 74 -5.05 -13.12 -6.59
C ILE A 74 -6.30 -13.13 -5.71
N LEU A 75 -6.19 -12.52 -4.54
CA LEU A 75 -7.30 -12.30 -3.63
C LEU A 75 -7.92 -10.92 -3.90
N PRO A 76 -9.25 -10.86 -4.18
CA PRO A 76 -9.86 -9.63 -4.69
C PRO A 76 -10.04 -8.53 -3.65
N ASN A 77 -9.97 -8.86 -2.35
CA ASN A 77 -10.21 -7.94 -1.25
C ASN A 77 -9.05 -7.99 -0.25
N PRO A 78 -7.95 -7.26 -0.47
CA PRO A 78 -6.78 -7.27 0.40
C PRO A 78 -7.05 -6.88 1.86
N THR A 79 -8.09 -6.09 2.10
CA THR A 79 -8.46 -5.58 3.43
C THR A 79 -9.48 -6.45 4.17
N ASP A 80 -10.02 -7.51 3.57
CA ASP A 80 -10.97 -8.43 4.22
C ASP A 80 -10.26 -9.67 4.76
N ILE A 81 -9.65 -9.56 5.94
CA ILE A 81 -8.89 -10.63 6.61
C ILE A 81 -9.74 -11.89 6.80
N THR A 82 -11.00 -11.74 7.17
CA THR A 82 -11.91 -12.86 7.38
C THR A 82 -12.17 -13.63 6.09
N GLN A 83 -12.36 -12.93 4.97
CA GLN A 83 -12.54 -13.56 3.65
C GLN A 83 -11.25 -14.24 3.20
N ILE A 84 -10.09 -13.61 3.40
CA ILE A 84 -8.77 -14.18 3.09
C ILE A 84 -8.56 -15.48 3.84
N ILE A 85 -8.75 -15.50 5.15
CA ILE A 85 -8.64 -16.71 5.98
C ILE A 85 -9.58 -17.82 5.48
N THR A 86 -10.79 -17.46 5.09
CA THR A 86 -11.77 -18.42 4.54
C THR A 86 -11.29 -18.98 3.21
N SER A 87 -10.73 -18.15 2.33
CA SER A 87 -10.17 -18.56 1.05
C SER A 87 -8.97 -19.52 1.25
N LEU A 88 -8.06 -19.20 2.18
CA LEU A 88 -6.93 -20.07 2.51
C LEU A 88 -7.37 -21.41 3.10
N LYS A 89 -8.41 -21.42 3.96
CA LYS A 89 -8.98 -22.67 4.52
C LYS A 89 -9.58 -23.58 3.47
N SER A 90 -10.04 -23.02 2.35
CA SER A 90 -10.57 -23.82 1.24
C SER A 90 -9.48 -24.61 0.49
N GLN A 91 -8.22 -24.17 0.58
CA GLN A 91 -7.07 -24.83 -0.02
C GLN A 91 -6.58 -25.97 0.87
N GLN A 92 -7.20 -27.13 0.76
CA GLN A 92 -6.92 -28.30 1.61
C GLN A 92 -5.59 -28.99 1.27
N THR A 93 -4.48 -28.27 1.45
CA THR A 93 -3.13 -28.81 1.18
C THR A 93 -2.41 -29.24 2.45
N ASN A 94 -1.54 -30.26 2.35
CA ASN A 94 -0.80 -30.77 3.49
C ASN A 94 0.24 -29.77 4.04
N GLY A 95 0.70 -28.84 3.20
CA GLY A 95 1.66 -27.77 3.58
C GLY A 95 1.00 -26.51 4.10
N GLY A 96 -0.35 -26.45 4.07
CA GLY A 96 -1.10 -25.23 4.35
C GLY A 96 -1.07 -24.25 3.19
N ALA A 97 -1.74 -23.13 3.38
CA ALA A 97 -1.78 -22.02 2.43
C ALA A 97 -1.33 -20.74 3.11
N ILE A 98 -0.71 -19.83 2.38
CA ILE A 98 -0.26 -18.52 2.84
C ILE A 98 -0.95 -17.42 2.02
N ALA A 99 -1.18 -16.27 2.62
CA ALA A 99 -1.45 -15.03 1.91
C ALA A 99 -0.33 -14.04 2.18
N LEU A 100 0.11 -13.38 1.11
CA LEU A 100 1.04 -12.27 1.11
C LEU A 100 0.25 -11.03 0.71
N ILE A 101 0.22 -10.01 1.58
CA ILE A 101 -0.64 -8.84 1.42
C ILE A 101 0.20 -7.59 1.65
N SER A 102 0.17 -6.64 0.70
CA SER A 102 0.71 -5.29 0.85
C SER A 102 -0.44 -4.31 0.86
N ILE A 103 -0.41 -3.33 1.74
CA ILE A 103 -1.42 -2.28 1.89
C ILE A 103 -0.75 -0.92 1.73
N ASP A 104 -1.22 -0.14 0.77
CA ASP A 104 -0.83 1.26 0.50
C ASP A 104 0.69 1.45 0.30
N GLU A 105 1.46 0.39 0.04
CA GLU A 105 2.94 0.41 0.06
C GLU A 105 3.53 0.84 1.42
N GLU A 106 2.74 0.78 2.49
CA GLU A 106 3.17 1.19 3.85
C GLU A 106 3.57 0.00 4.72
N PHE A 107 2.85 -1.12 4.61
CA PHE A 107 3.13 -2.32 5.39
C PHE A 107 2.68 -3.59 4.68
N PHE A 108 3.19 -4.72 5.16
CA PHE A 108 2.72 -6.02 4.67
C PHE A 108 2.19 -6.93 5.79
N ILE A 109 1.33 -7.84 5.39
CA ILE A 109 0.73 -8.86 6.23
C ILE A 109 1.04 -10.24 5.66
N ILE A 110 1.37 -11.20 6.53
CA ILE A 110 1.43 -12.61 6.17
C ILE A 110 0.37 -13.35 6.99
N ILE A 111 -0.49 -14.09 6.30
CA ILE A 111 -1.47 -14.98 6.92
C ILE A 111 -1.13 -16.41 6.50
N ARG A 112 -1.08 -17.32 7.45
CA ARG A 112 -0.89 -18.74 7.16
C ARG A 112 -1.97 -19.58 7.80
N VAL A 113 -2.52 -20.48 7.00
CA VAL A 113 -3.49 -21.47 7.46
C VAL A 113 -2.92 -22.87 7.24
N LEU A 114 -2.70 -23.60 8.34
CA LEU A 114 -2.23 -24.98 8.33
C LEU A 114 -3.23 -25.86 9.10
N GLY A 115 -4.09 -26.57 8.39
CA GLY A 115 -5.19 -27.29 8.99
C GLY A 115 -6.17 -26.35 9.72
N SER A 116 -6.28 -26.49 11.04
CA SER A 116 -7.09 -25.61 11.89
C SER A 116 -6.32 -24.45 12.49
N HIS A 117 -4.99 -24.42 12.31
CA HIS A 117 -4.11 -23.39 12.88
C HIS A 117 -4.00 -22.22 11.94
N ILE A 118 -4.20 -21.00 12.48
CA ILE A 118 -4.04 -19.73 11.79
C ILE A 118 -2.89 -19.01 12.45
N SER A 119 -1.92 -18.58 11.67
CA SER A 119 -0.84 -17.72 12.10
C SER A 119 -0.90 -16.42 11.36
N LEU A 120 -0.65 -15.32 12.05
CA LEU A 120 -0.72 -13.96 11.53
C LEU A 120 0.59 -13.23 11.84
N PHE A 121 1.02 -12.37 10.91
CA PHE A 121 2.19 -11.53 11.05
C PHE A 121 1.93 -10.19 10.37
N LEU A 122 2.32 -9.11 11.01
CA LEU A 122 2.23 -7.73 10.54
C LEU A 122 3.64 -7.13 10.59
N SER A 123 4.09 -6.51 9.50
CA SER A 123 5.44 -5.96 9.39
C SER A 123 5.65 -4.71 10.23
N ASP A 124 4.58 -3.96 10.48
CA ASP A 124 4.59 -2.73 11.27
C ASP A 124 3.34 -2.63 12.13
N SER A 125 3.50 -2.70 13.45
CA SER A 125 2.40 -2.62 14.39
C SER A 125 1.81 -1.21 14.54
N SER A 126 2.58 -0.16 14.23
CA SER A 126 2.12 1.23 14.31
C SER A 126 0.98 1.51 13.32
N CYS A 127 0.96 0.80 12.19
CA CYS A 127 -0.12 0.90 11.20
C CYS A 127 -1.51 0.57 11.74
N ALA A 128 -1.61 -0.12 12.89
CA ALA A 128 -2.91 -0.42 13.51
C ALA A 128 -3.65 0.83 14.03
N PHE A 129 -2.97 1.96 14.19
CA PHE A 129 -3.61 3.23 14.56
C PHE A 129 -4.35 3.87 13.38
N ASP A 130 -3.82 3.71 12.17
CA ASP A 130 -4.32 4.38 10.97
C ASP A 130 -5.15 3.44 10.07
N TYR A 131 -4.80 2.15 10.03
CA TYR A 131 -5.40 1.17 9.13
C TYR A 131 -6.32 0.18 9.85
N PRO A 132 -7.63 0.19 9.57
CA PRO A 132 -8.59 -0.73 10.18
C PRO A 132 -8.26 -2.21 9.95
N VAL A 133 -7.63 -2.55 8.81
CA VAL A 133 -7.21 -3.93 8.51
C VAL A 133 -6.12 -4.43 9.45
N ALA A 134 -5.18 -3.55 9.84
CA ALA A 134 -4.14 -3.88 10.80
C ALA A 134 -4.72 -4.01 12.22
N GLU A 135 -5.65 -3.13 12.63
CA GLU A 135 -6.40 -3.24 13.89
C GLU A 135 -7.15 -4.58 13.96
N GLU A 136 -7.93 -4.94 12.90
CA GLU A 136 -8.67 -6.22 12.83
C GLU A 136 -7.72 -7.42 12.94
N LEU A 137 -6.55 -7.36 12.30
CA LEU A 137 -5.56 -8.41 12.36
C LEU A 137 -5.07 -8.64 13.79
N LEU A 138 -4.77 -7.58 14.54
CA LEU A 138 -4.36 -7.68 15.94
C LEU A 138 -5.48 -8.27 16.81
N GLU A 139 -6.75 -7.88 16.58
CA GLU A 139 -7.90 -8.47 17.28
C GLU A 139 -8.02 -9.97 17.02
N ILE A 140 -7.91 -10.41 15.75
CA ILE A 140 -7.99 -11.84 15.37
C ILE A 140 -6.83 -12.63 15.98
N ALA A 141 -5.65 -12.03 16.10
CA ALA A 141 -4.47 -12.64 16.68
C ALA A 141 -4.47 -12.64 18.23
N ASP A 142 -5.44 -11.99 18.88
CA ASP A 142 -5.49 -11.74 20.33
C ASP A 142 -4.23 -11.00 20.83
N ILE A 143 -3.75 -10.05 20.04
CA ILE A 143 -2.61 -9.19 20.33
C ILE A 143 -3.13 -7.81 20.73
N PRO A 144 -2.69 -7.26 21.89
CA PRO A 144 -3.11 -5.92 22.29
C PRO A 144 -2.56 -4.86 21.33
N MET A 145 -3.30 -3.75 21.17
CA MET A 145 -2.82 -2.58 20.45
C MET A 145 -1.49 -2.09 21.04
N PRO A 146 -0.56 -1.62 20.21
CA PRO A 146 0.65 -0.94 20.67
C PRO A 146 0.34 0.23 21.62
N GLU A 147 1.29 0.58 22.48
CA GLU A 147 1.08 1.68 23.46
C GLU A 147 1.17 3.06 22.79
N ASP A 148 1.98 3.16 21.72
CA ASP A 148 2.15 4.36 20.92
C ASP A 148 2.38 4.00 19.44
N ASP A 149 2.36 5.01 18.57
CA ASP A 149 2.56 4.92 17.13
C ASP A 149 4.00 5.25 16.68
N ASP A 150 4.90 5.53 17.64
CA ASP A 150 6.27 5.98 17.32
C ASP A 150 7.21 4.82 16.94
N ASP A 151 6.88 3.58 17.31
CA ASP A 151 7.74 2.42 17.09
C ASP A 151 7.18 1.48 16.00
N ALA A 152 7.70 1.62 14.79
CA ALA A 152 7.49 0.67 13.71
C ALA A 152 8.15 -0.67 14.04
N ASN A 153 7.40 -1.62 14.56
CA ASN A 153 7.90 -2.94 14.94
C ASN A 153 7.05 -4.06 14.36
N PRO A 154 7.68 -5.12 13.83
CA PRO A 154 6.94 -6.29 13.40
C PRO A 154 6.30 -6.99 14.60
N ILE A 155 5.06 -7.48 14.41
CA ILE A 155 4.29 -8.13 15.46
C ILE A 155 3.58 -9.39 14.94
N GLY A 156 3.32 -10.35 15.83
CA GLY A 156 2.69 -11.62 15.50
C GLY A 156 3.66 -12.78 15.48
N HIS A 157 3.40 -13.77 14.61
CA HIS A 157 4.17 -15.01 14.57
C HIS A 157 5.36 -14.90 13.62
N ILE A 158 6.50 -14.39 14.11
CA ILE A 158 7.70 -14.14 13.29
C ILE A 158 8.23 -15.41 12.57
N GLU A 159 8.08 -16.60 13.16
CA GLU A 159 8.50 -17.87 12.56
C GLU A 159 7.45 -18.50 11.62
N ILE A 160 6.53 -17.67 11.11
CA ILE A 160 5.37 -18.10 10.30
C ILE A 160 5.75 -18.89 9.04
N LEU A 161 6.95 -18.66 8.48
CA LEU A 161 7.48 -19.31 7.26
C LEU A 161 8.66 -20.24 7.52
N SER A 162 9.01 -20.51 8.77
CA SER A 162 10.24 -21.23 9.12
C SER A 162 10.31 -22.65 8.54
N ASP A 163 9.21 -23.38 8.55
CA ASP A 163 9.10 -24.72 7.97
C ASP A 163 9.01 -24.73 6.43
N LEU A 164 8.77 -23.56 5.82
CA LEU A 164 8.86 -23.34 4.37
C LEU A 164 10.25 -22.88 3.92
N GLY A 165 11.17 -22.71 4.87
CA GLY A 165 12.59 -22.43 4.62
C GLY A 165 13.02 -20.99 4.78
N MET A 166 12.17 -20.12 5.36
CA MET A 166 12.52 -18.74 5.70
C MET A 166 12.37 -18.51 7.20
N SER A 167 13.48 -18.21 7.87
CA SER A 167 13.51 -17.98 9.31
C SER A 167 12.91 -16.61 9.70
N GLY A 168 12.48 -16.49 10.95
CA GLY A 168 12.00 -15.20 11.49
C GLY A 168 13.08 -14.11 11.44
N MET A 169 14.36 -14.46 11.56
CA MET A 169 15.46 -13.50 11.42
C MET A 169 15.54 -12.92 9.99
N GLU A 170 15.28 -13.73 8.96
CA GLU A 170 15.24 -13.26 7.57
C GLU A 170 14.03 -12.33 7.35
N ILE A 171 12.88 -12.62 7.94
CA ILE A 171 11.69 -11.76 7.88
C ILE A 171 11.98 -10.43 8.60
N SER A 172 12.55 -10.48 9.82
CA SER A 172 12.92 -9.28 10.57
C SER A 172 13.87 -8.38 9.79
N ALA A 173 14.87 -8.97 9.13
CA ALA A 173 15.83 -8.21 8.32
C ALA A 173 15.17 -7.51 7.11
N LEU A 174 14.10 -8.09 6.55
CA LEU A 174 13.33 -7.42 5.50
C LEU A 174 12.51 -6.25 6.05
N CYS A 175 11.90 -6.41 7.23
CA CYS A 175 11.16 -5.31 7.87
C CYS A 175 12.07 -4.14 8.26
N ASP A 176 13.33 -4.42 8.62
CA ASP A 176 14.32 -3.43 9.03
C ASP A 176 14.99 -2.71 7.83
N ASP A 177 14.72 -3.12 6.60
CA ASP A 177 15.36 -2.54 5.41
C ASP A 177 14.56 -1.34 4.88
N PRO A 178 15.06 -0.10 5.09
CA PRO A 178 14.35 1.11 4.69
C PRO A 178 14.42 1.41 3.18
N GLU A 179 15.15 0.61 2.40
CA GLU A 179 15.26 0.76 0.95
C GLU A 179 14.22 -0.07 0.19
N LEU A 180 13.51 -0.99 0.87
CA LEU A 180 12.52 -1.88 0.28
C LEU A 180 11.10 -1.45 0.67
N PHE A 181 10.24 -1.31 -0.34
CA PHE A 181 8.81 -1.16 -0.13
C PHE A 181 8.14 -2.51 0.21
N PRO A 182 6.97 -2.53 0.84
CA PRO A 182 6.27 -3.76 1.24
C PRO A 182 6.03 -4.77 0.12
N ASP A 183 5.75 -4.33 -1.09
CA ASP A 183 5.61 -5.19 -2.28
C ASP A 183 6.94 -5.85 -2.67
N GLU A 184 8.06 -5.11 -2.65
CA GLU A 184 9.41 -5.62 -2.88
C GLU A 184 9.85 -6.59 -1.78
N GLN A 185 9.47 -6.32 -0.51
CA GLN A 185 9.68 -7.22 0.62
C GLN A 185 8.91 -8.54 0.42
N LEU A 186 7.65 -8.49 -0.04
CA LEU A 186 6.86 -9.66 -0.38
C LEU A 186 7.44 -10.44 -1.58
N GLU A 187 7.96 -9.74 -2.60
CA GLU A 187 8.67 -10.38 -3.70
C GLU A 187 9.92 -11.11 -3.21
N ALA A 188 10.69 -10.50 -2.31
CA ALA A 188 11.85 -11.16 -1.69
C ALA A 188 11.45 -12.42 -0.90
N ILE A 189 10.32 -12.38 -0.18
CA ILE A 189 9.74 -13.55 0.50
C ILE A 189 9.36 -14.63 -0.52
N ALA A 190 8.63 -14.25 -1.59
CA ALA A 190 8.22 -15.18 -2.65
C ALA A 190 9.44 -15.84 -3.34
N ASN A 191 10.49 -15.07 -3.63
CA ASN A 191 11.75 -15.55 -4.16
C ASN A 191 12.42 -16.55 -3.21
N ARG A 192 12.46 -16.25 -1.91
CA ARG A 192 13.05 -17.12 -0.89
C ARG A 192 12.30 -18.44 -0.73
N LEU A 193 10.98 -18.44 -0.91
CA LEU A 193 10.13 -19.63 -0.88
C LEU A 193 10.10 -20.39 -2.20
N GLY A 194 10.65 -19.83 -3.29
CA GLY A 194 10.82 -20.50 -4.58
C GLY A 194 9.65 -20.32 -5.55
N PHE A 195 8.84 -19.29 -5.40
CA PHE A 195 7.76 -18.94 -6.34
C PHE A 195 7.80 -17.46 -6.81
N GLY A 196 8.94 -16.78 -6.65
CA GLY A 196 9.09 -15.37 -7.01
C GLY A 196 8.76 -15.07 -8.46
N ASP A 197 9.26 -15.87 -9.43
CA ASP A 197 8.93 -15.68 -10.84
C ASP A 197 7.42 -15.70 -11.11
N GLN A 198 6.69 -16.61 -10.44
CA GLN A 198 5.23 -16.71 -10.57
C GLN A 198 4.51 -15.54 -9.89
N PHE A 199 5.06 -15.05 -8.77
CA PHE A 199 4.53 -13.91 -8.03
C PHE A 199 4.64 -12.63 -8.86
N THR A 200 5.82 -12.34 -9.42
CA THR A 200 6.07 -11.19 -10.31
C THR A 200 5.21 -11.25 -11.58
N GLU A 201 5.12 -12.45 -12.22
CA GLU A 201 4.27 -12.64 -13.41
C GLU A 201 2.78 -12.39 -13.10
N LEU A 202 2.30 -12.87 -11.94
CA LEU A 202 0.90 -12.74 -11.52
C LEU A 202 0.50 -11.28 -11.30
N LEU A 203 1.38 -10.48 -10.73
CA LEU A 203 1.18 -9.07 -10.42
C LEU A 203 1.57 -8.13 -11.57
N GLN A 204 2.21 -8.64 -12.62
CA GLN A 204 2.73 -7.88 -13.77
C GLN A 204 3.75 -6.80 -13.34
N LEU A 205 4.53 -7.09 -12.31
CA LEU A 205 5.62 -6.26 -11.80
C LEU A 205 6.86 -6.31 -12.70
#